data_f0247a1396df1e6e9b4edf450a2ed985
#
_entry.id   f0247a1396df1e6e9b4edf450a2ed985
#
_cell.length_a   1.000
_cell.length_b   1.000
_cell.length_c   1.000
_cell.angle_alpha   90.00
_cell.angle_beta   90.00
_cell.angle_gamma   90.00
#
_symmetry.space_group_name_H-M   'P 1'
#
loop_
_entity.id
_entity.type
_entity.pdbx_description
1 polymer ?
#
loop_
_entity_poly.entity_id
_entity_poly.type
_entity_poly.pdbx_seq_one_letter_code
_entity_poly.pdbx_strand_id
1 'polypeptide(L)'
;MNPQLSLRMPDKIPINLIDLLRQRTVEGERIEYKAGWNPDPIIRTLCAFANDFENLGGGYVVIGQDCDADGVPIFPPTGLPDNQLDKIQQELLGYCQLIQPPYFPTLSVEIIEGRNLIVLWAPGGMHRPYKAPAAVTAKNKNWHYYIRRYSSTVEAKGETEQELLSLTAKVPFDDRFSLTAQLSDLSKPLMLDYLREVNSALAEIAADMPLEDLARQMHLLDGPPELPRPKNIGLLFFNEAPDRFFPYTQIDVVWFPEGAGGDRFDEKIFKGPLARMAREALDYIQRNYLVETVVKHPDRAEATRVWNFPYVAIEEAVVNAVYHRSYEEREPIEVRIGYDELVVLSFPGPDRSIKTADFEAGRAVSRRYRNRRIGEFLKELDLTEGRSTGVPKILKAMMANGSPPPRFETDDDRLACLIRLPVHPLAKRPTPEVTDQLTMDVTMDVTMDVTMEVAAVLRVVQGEMSRPDLQAAMGLKNADHFRRAYLAPAMKAAVLEMTAPESPRSTKQRYRLTAKGRQWLQAHAEGSQG
;
A
#
# COMPACT_ATOMS: atom_id res chain seq x y z
N MET A 1 -6.00 -25.97 20.83
CA MET A 1 -6.70 -26.12 19.55
C MET A 1 -6.10 -25.10 18.62
N ASN A 2 -5.32 -25.55 17.64
CA ASN A 2 -4.69 -24.71 16.63
C ASN A 2 -5.76 -24.12 15.71
N PRO A 3 -5.68 -22.83 15.33
CA PRO A 3 -6.45 -22.33 14.21
C PRO A 3 -5.86 -22.94 12.95
N GLN A 4 -6.63 -23.81 12.29
CA GLN A 4 -6.33 -24.29 10.94
C GLN A 4 -6.15 -23.08 10.02
N LEU A 5 -4.92 -22.89 9.53
CA LEU A 5 -4.69 -22.18 8.29
C LEU A 5 -5.53 -22.90 7.21
N SER A 6 -6.66 -22.31 6.84
CA SER A 6 -7.36 -22.72 5.63
C SER A 6 -6.42 -22.36 4.47
N LEU A 7 -5.70 -23.36 3.97
CA LEU A 7 -5.12 -23.29 2.63
C LEU A 7 -6.27 -22.91 1.69
N ARG A 8 -6.30 -21.66 1.22
CA ARG A 8 -7.17 -21.27 0.11
C ARG A 8 -6.84 -22.23 -1.03
N MET A 9 -7.82 -23.02 -1.42
CA MET A 9 -7.76 -23.77 -2.67
C MET A 9 -7.41 -22.79 -3.79
N PRO A 10 -6.57 -23.16 -4.77
CA PRO A 10 -6.25 -22.30 -5.88
C PRO A 10 -7.57 -21.81 -6.51
N ASP A 11 -7.65 -20.52 -6.76
CA ASP A 11 -8.81 -19.89 -7.38
C ASP A 11 -9.19 -20.67 -8.64
N LYS A 12 -10.48 -20.95 -8.81
CA LYS A 12 -11.00 -21.54 -10.04
C LYS A 12 -10.48 -20.73 -11.21
N ILE A 13 -10.12 -21.44 -12.28
CA ILE A 13 -9.77 -20.78 -13.55
C ILE A 13 -10.89 -19.78 -13.89
N PRO A 14 -10.57 -18.54 -14.28
CA PRO A 14 -11.56 -17.48 -14.45
C PRO A 14 -12.45 -17.65 -15.70
N ILE A 15 -12.33 -18.76 -16.41
CA ILE A 15 -13.07 -19.05 -17.64
C ILE A 15 -14.02 -20.23 -17.44
N ASN A 16 -15.19 -20.19 -18.04
CA ASN A 16 -16.08 -21.35 -18.17
C ASN A 16 -15.61 -22.21 -19.33
N LEU A 17 -14.84 -23.27 -19.02
CA LEU A 17 -14.26 -24.14 -20.04
C LEU A 17 -15.31 -24.88 -20.88
N ILE A 18 -16.44 -25.29 -20.26
CA ILE A 18 -17.53 -25.98 -20.99
C ILE A 18 -18.11 -25.06 -22.06
N ASP A 19 -18.39 -23.82 -21.72
CA ASP A 19 -18.93 -22.85 -22.67
C ASP A 19 -17.93 -22.55 -23.78
N LEU A 20 -16.65 -22.40 -23.45
CA LEU A 20 -15.57 -22.16 -24.40
C LEU A 20 -15.52 -23.27 -25.46
N LEU A 21 -15.53 -24.54 -25.04
CA LEU A 21 -15.44 -25.68 -25.95
C LEU A 21 -16.75 -25.91 -26.74
N ARG A 22 -17.91 -25.74 -26.11
CA ARG A 22 -19.22 -25.91 -26.78
C ARG A 22 -19.52 -24.80 -27.78
N GLN A 23 -19.09 -23.58 -27.48
CA GLN A 23 -19.19 -22.45 -28.39
C GLN A 23 -18.16 -22.52 -29.54
N ARG A 24 -17.31 -23.55 -29.51
CA ARG A 24 -16.28 -23.79 -30.52
C ARG A 24 -15.37 -22.57 -30.74
N THR A 25 -14.94 -21.97 -29.60
CA THR A 25 -13.99 -20.83 -29.63
C THR A 25 -12.70 -21.25 -30.33
N VAL A 26 -12.39 -20.62 -31.46
CA VAL A 26 -11.23 -20.94 -32.29
C VAL A 26 -9.93 -20.62 -31.53
N GLU A 27 -8.91 -21.46 -31.79
CA GLU A 27 -7.54 -21.18 -31.34
C GLU A 27 -7.09 -19.78 -31.79
N GLY A 28 -6.46 -19.02 -30.90
CA GLY A 28 -6.15 -17.62 -31.19
C GLY A 28 -5.07 -17.04 -30.29
N GLU A 29 -5.08 -15.72 -30.19
CA GLU A 29 -4.07 -14.99 -29.41
C GLU A 29 -4.07 -15.32 -27.91
N ARG A 30 -5.21 -15.76 -27.37
CA ARG A 30 -5.39 -16.06 -25.95
C ARG A 30 -5.66 -17.52 -25.63
N ILE A 31 -5.86 -18.39 -26.62
CA ILE A 31 -6.22 -19.79 -26.42
C ILE A 31 -5.34 -20.66 -27.29
N GLU A 32 -4.80 -21.72 -26.68
CA GLU A 32 -4.01 -22.77 -27.34
C GLU A 32 -4.57 -24.14 -26.97
N TYR A 33 -4.91 -24.96 -27.95
CA TYR A 33 -5.36 -26.34 -27.76
C TYR A 33 -4.24 -27.33 -28.05
N LYS A 34 -4.15 -28.40 -27.25
CA LYS A 34 -3.20 -29.49 -27.42
C LYS A 34 -3.88 -30.82 -27.15
N ALA A 35 -3.89 -31.71 -28.13
CA ALA A 35 -4.46 -33.06 -27.98
C ALA A 35 -3.81 -33.88 -26.85
N GLY A 36 -2.52 -33.62 -26.56
CA GLY A 36 -1.78 -34.31 -25.52
C GLY A 36 -0.61 -33.49 -24.95
N TRP A 37 0.14 -34.09 -24.04
CA TRP A 37 1.28 -33.47 -23.42
C TRP A 37 2.50 -33.41 -24.37
N ASN A 38 2.84 -32.24 -24.80
CA ASN A 38 4.08 -31.92 -25.51
C ASN A 38 4.75 -30.72 -24.85
N PRO A 39 5.79 -30.90 -24.03
CA PRO A 39 6.34 -29.82 -23.22
C PRO A 39 6.99 -28.70 -24.04
N ASP A 40 7.68 -29.00 -25.14
CA ASP A 40 8.42 -27.99 -25.89
C ASP A 40 7.53 -26.84 -26.41
N PRO A 41 6.45 -27.07 -27.19
CA PRO A 41 5.56 -26.01 -27.61
C PRO A 41 4.76 -25.40 -26.46
N ILE A 42 4.34 -26.20 -25.47
CA ILE A 42 3.55 -25.70 -24.34
C ILE A 42 4.36 -24.68 -23.55
N ILE A 43 5.62 -24.95 -23.19
CA ILE A 43 6.46 -24.01 -22.45
C ILE A 43 6.77 -22.74 -23.25
N ARG A 44 6.95 -22.85 -24.56
CA ARG A 44 7.09 -21.65 -25.43
C ARG A 44 5.81 -20.82 -25.44
N THR A 45 4.64 -21.45 -25.50
CA THR A 45 3.35 -20.75 -25.45
C THR A 45 3.13 -20.09 -24.08
N LEU A 46 3.47 -20.76 -22.97
CA LEU A 46 3.42 -20.15 -21.64
C LEU A 46 4.36 -18.94 -21.54
N CYS A 47 5.56 -19.02 -22.10
CA CYS A 47 6.48 -17.88 -22.18
C CYS A 47 5.87 -16.72 -23.01
N ALA A 48 5.23 -17.02 -24.12
CA ALA A 48 4.59 -16.01 -24.97
C ALA A 48 3.41 -15.34 -24.28
N PHE A 49 2.57 -16.11 -23.54
CA PHE A 49 1.49 -15.56 -22.74
C PHE A 49 2.03 -14.73 -21.57
N ALA A 50 3.12 -15.17 -20.92
CA ALA A 50 3.77 -14.40 -19.87
C ALA A 50 4.31 -13.05 -20.38
N ASN A 51 4.82 -13.01 -21.62
CA ASN A 51 5.26 -11.77 -22.27
C ASN A 51 4.10 -10.85 -22.63
N ASP A 52 2.93 -11.40 -22.93
CA ASP A 52 1.69 -10.65 -23.18
C ASP A 52 1.92 -9.42 -24.08
N PHE A 53 2.54 -9.65 -25.22
CA PHE A 53 3.05 -8.61 -26.13
C PHE A 53 1.96 -7.65 -26.61
N GLU A 54 0.76 -8.17 -26.89
CA GLU A 54 -0.40 -7.39 -27.33
C GLU A 54 -1.24 -6.83 -26.15
N ASN A 55 -0.78 -7.05 -24.89
CA ASN A 55 -1.48 -6.62 -23.67
C ASN A 55 -2.94 -7.10 -23.59
N LEU A 56 -3.16 -8.38 -23.89
CA LEU A 56 -4.47 -9.04 -23.86
C LEU A 56 -4.77 -9.73 -22.51
N GLY A 57 -3.84 -9.64 -21.55
CA GLY A 57 -3.96 -10.26 -20.22
C GLY A 57 -3.50 -11.72 -20.16
N GLY A 58 -2.64 -12.15 -21.12
CA GLY A 58 -2.13 -13.52 -21.20
C GLY A 58 -3.11 -14.47 -21.88
N GLY A 59 -3.10 -15.76 -21.53
CA GLY A 59 -3.93 -16.75 -22.22
C GLY A 59 -4.06 -18.10 -21.52
N TYR A 60 -4.68 -19.03 -22.21
CA TYR A 60 -5.00 -20.38 -21.74
C TYR A 60 -4.39 -21.45 -22.64
N VAL A 61 -3.82 -22.50 -22.04
CA VAL A 61 -3.45 -23.73 -22.75
C VAL A 61 -4.35 -24.86 -22.24
N VAL A 62 -5.11 -25.46 -23.14
CA VAL A 62 -6.00 -26.59 -22.86
C VAL A 62 -5.38 -27.87 -23.39
N ILE A 63 -4.96 -28.75 -22.51
CA ILE A 63 -4.29 -30.02 -22.84
C ILE A 63 -5.30 -31.16 -22.68
N GLY A 64 -5.37 -32.05 -23.66
CA GLY A 64 -6.40 -33.06 -23.83
C GLY A 64 -7.51 -32.66 -24.79
N GLN A 65 -7.36 -31.49 -25.43
CA GLN A 65 -8.28 -30.99 -26.46
C GLN A 65 -7.61 -30.97 -27.82
N ASP A 66 -8.22 -31.66 -28.78
CA ASP A 66 -7.83 -31.60 -30.18
C ASP A 66 -8.65 -30.55 -30.94
N CYS A 67 -8.14 -30.06 -32.08
CA CYS A 67 -8.83 -29.12 -32.94
C CYS A 67 -8.73 -29.57 -34.40
N ASP A 68 -9.67 -29.07 -35.22
CA ASP A 68 -9.66 -29.30 -36.68
C ASP A 68 -8.63 -28.41 -37.39
N ALA A 69 -8.59 -28.47 -38.71
CA ALA A 69 -7.65 -27.72 -39.51
C ALA A 69 -7.82 -26.18 -39.43
N ASP A 70 -8.99 -25.73 -38.99
CA ASP A 70 -9.34 -24.32 -38.83
C ASP A 70 -9.12 -23.84 -37.36
N GLY A 71 -8.57 -24.70 -36.48
CA GLY A 71 -8.32 -24.40 -35.07
C GLY A 71 -9.57 -24.44 -34.20
N VAL A 72 -10.66 -25.04 -34.68
CA VAL A 72 -11.90 -25.20 -33.91
C VAL A 72 -11.83 -26.45 -33.03
N PRO A 73 -12.10 -26.37 -31.72
CA PRO A 73 -12.04 -27.52 -30.83
C PRO A 73 -13.05 -28.61 -31.25
N ILE A 74 -12.58 -29.84 -31.29
CA ILE A 74 -13.39 -31.03 -31.59
C ILE A 74 -14.09 -31.48 -30.31
N PHE A 75 -15.43 -31.51 -30.30
CA PHE A 75 -16.20 -31.94 -29.16
C PHE A 75 -16.88 -33.31 -29.42
N PRO A 76 -16.86 -34.24 -28.45
CA PRO A 76 -16.25 -34.18 -27.14
C PRO A 76 -14.71 -34.18 -27.17
N PRO A 77 -14.03 -33.68 -26.10
CA PRO A 77 -12.58 -33.61 -26.05
C PRO A 77 -11.94 -35.00 -26.13
N THR A 78 -10.71 -35.09 -26.66
CA THR A 78 -9.92 -36.32 -26.69
C THR A 78 -9.62 -36.87 -25.30
N GLY A 79 -9.28 -35.98 -24.37
CA GLY A 79 -8.97 -36.27 -22.98
C GLY A 79 -7.55 -36.80 -22.75
N LEU A 80 -7.15 -36.78 -21.50
CA LEU A 80 -5.88 -37.33 -21.01
C LEU A 80 -6.14 -38.57 -20.16
N PRO A 81 -5.29 -39.61 -20.22
CA PRO A 81 -5.37 -40.77 -19.34
C PRO A 81 -5.10 -40.37 -17.88
N ASP A 82 -5.87 -40.93 -16.93
CA ASP A 82 -5.74 -40.66 -15.48
C ASP A 82 -4.30 -40.84 -14.98
N ASN A 83 -3.62 -41.88 -15.43
CA ASN A 83 -2.25 -42.21 -15.01
C ASN A 83 -1.18 -41.23 -15.49
N GLN A 84 -1.54 -40.27 -16.36
CA GLN A 84 -0.61 -39.26 -16.87
C GLN A 84 -0.75 -37.90 -16.16
N LEU A 85 -1.84 -37.66 -15.45
CA LEU A 85 -2.13 -36.33 -14.86
C LEU A 85 -1.04 -35.87 -13.90
N ASP A 86 -0.69 -36.72 -12.92
CA ASP A 86 0.34 -36.40 -11.93
C ASP A 86 1.73 -36.23 -12.56
N LYS A 87 2.06 -37.09 -13.55
CA LYS A 87 3.32 -36.98 -14.27
C LYS A 87 3.42 -35.67 -15.03
N ILE A 88 2.36 -35.26 -15.73
CA ILE A 88 2.31 -34.01 -16.47
C ILE A 88 2.51 -32.81 -15.51
N GLN A 89 1.84 -32.82 -14.34
CA GLN A 89 1.98 -31.74 -13.36
C GLN A 89 3.41 -31.64 -12.83
N GLN A 90 4.06 -32.76 -12.52
CA GLN A 90 5.46 -32.79 -12.06
C GLN A 90 6.43 -32.30 -13.14
N GLU A 91 6.27 -32.76 -14.37
CA GLU A 91 7.11 -32.33 -15.50
C GLU A 91 6.91 -30.84 -15.81
N LEU A 92 5.66 -30.35 -15.78
CA LEU A 92 5.33 -28.95 -15.98
C LEU A 92 6.07 -28.06 -14.95
N LEU A 93 6.03 -28.43 -13.67
CA LEU A 93 6.72 -27.71 -12.60
C LEU A 93 8.23 -27.58 -12.90
N GLY A 94 8.86 -28.68 -13.31
CA GLY A 94 10.28 -28.69 -13.66
C GLY A 94 10.61 -27.83 -14.90
N TYR A 95 9.77 -27.89 -15.92
CA TYR A 95 10.00 -27.13 -17.14
C TYR A 95 9.68 -25.62 -17.01
N CYS A 96 8.70 -25.25 -16.17
CA CYS A 96 8.39 -23.85 -15.88
C CYS A 96 9.57 -23.12 -15.20
N GLN A 97 10.39 -23.83 -14.44
CA GLN A 97 11.63 -23.28 -13.87
C GLN A 97 12.67 -22.89 -14.94
N LEU A 98 12.58 -23.45 -16.14
CA LEU A 98 13.49 -23.11 -17.24
C LEU A 98 13.11 -21.80 -17.95
N ILE A 99 11.92 -21.29 -17.72
CA ILE A 99 11.55 -19.94 -18.16
C ILE A 99 12.35 -18.93 -17.34
N GLN A 100 12.89 -17.91 -17.96
CA GLN A 100 13.74 -16.91 -17.31
C GLN A 100 13.17 -15.50 -17.50
N PRO A 101 12.77 -14.82 -16.40
CA PRO A 101 12.66 -15.30 -15.01
C PRO A 101 11.70 -16.51 -14.87
N PRO A 102 11.76 -17.33 -13.79
CA PRO A 102 10.84 -18.44 -13.58
C PRO A 102 9.38 -17.98 -13.64
N TYR A 103 8.54 -18.76 -14.35
CA TYR A 103 7.13 -18.43 -14.53
C TYR A 103 6.26 -19.69 -14.37
N PHE A 104 5.20 -19.58 -13.57
CA PHE A 104 4.29 -20.68 -13.26
C PHE A 104 2.85 -20.26 -13.57
N PRO A 105 2.15 -20.97 -14.48
CA PRO A 105 0.74 -20.74 -14.74
C PRO A 105 -0.12 -21.28 -13.58
N THR A 106 -1.36 -20.84 -13.49
CA THR A 106 -2.36 -21.51 -12.65
C THR A 106 -2.85 -22.76 -13.38
N LEU A 107 -2.81 -23.91 -12.70
CA LEU A 107 -3.22 -25.21 -13.25
C LEU A 107 -4.55 -25.64 -12.66
N SER A 108 -5.49 -26.11 -13.50
CA SER A 108 -6.70 -26.82 -13.09
C SER A 108 -6.84 -28.12 -13.87
N VAL A 109 -7.36 -29.14 -13.20
CA VAL A 109 -7.76 -30.40 -13.85
C VAL A 109 -9.28 -30.38 -13.93
N GLU A 110 -9.80 -30.43 -15.16
CA GLU A 110 -11.23 -30.38 -15.44
C GLU A 110 -11.71 -31.70 -16.06
N ILE A 111 -12.94 -32.09 -15.77
CA ILE A 111 -13.57 -33.29 -16.35
C ILE A 111 -14.75 -32.84 -17.20
N ILE A 112 -14.64 -33.05 -18.52
CA ILE A 112 -15.70 -32.73 -19.48
C ILE A 112 -16.09 -33.96 -20.24
N GLU A 113 -17.38 -34.32 -20.22
CA GLU A 113 -17.92 -35.55 -20.84
C GLU A 113 -17.11 -36.81 -20.42
N GLY A 114 -16.70 -36.89 -19.13
CA GLY A 114 -15.92 -37.99 -18.61
C GLY A 114 -14.47 -38.05 -19.11
N ARG A 115 -13.96 -37.00 -19.69
CA ARG A 115 -12.59 -36.86 -20.19
C ARG A 115 -11.82 -35.86 -19.34
N ASN A 116 -10.60 -36.21 -18.93
CA ASN A 116 -9.75 -35.30 -18.17
C ASN A 116 -9.03 -34.33 -19.11
N LEU A 117 -9.05 -33.05 -18.73
CA LEU A 117 -8.27 -32.01 -19.36
C LEU A 117 -7.42 -31.30 -18.31
N ILE A 118 -6.24 -30.85 -18.71
CA ILE A 118 -5.45 -29.91 -17.91
C ILE A 118 -5.56 -28.53 -18.57
N VAL A 119 -5.99 -27.55 -17.78
CA VAL A 119 -6.07 -26.18 -18.22
C VAL A 119 -5.02 -25.35 -17.48
N LEU A 120 -4.19 -24.68 -18.25
CA LEU A 120 -3.15 -23.78 -17.74
C LEU A 120 -3.57 -22.36 -18.06
N TRP A 121 -3.85 -21.58 -17.03
CA TRP A 121 -4.03 -20.15 -17.20
C TRP A 121 -2.71 -19.41 -16.96
N ALA A 122 -2.26 -18.69 -17.97
CA ALA A 122 -1.01 -17.96 -18.00
C ALA A 122 -1.28 -16.46 -18.16
N PRO A 123 -1.51 -15.70 -17.06
CA PRO A 123 -1.62 -14.25 -17.13
C PRO A 123 -0.31 -13.60 -17.57
N GLY A 124 -0.38 -12.35 -18.04
CA GLY A 124 0.81 -11.56 -18.31
C GLY A 124 1.73 -11.49 -17.10
N GLY A 125 3.01 -11.82 -17.28
CA GLY A 125 3.96 -11.89 -16.17
C GLY A 125 4.42 -10.52 -15.68
N MET A 126 4.82 -10.45 -14.41
CA MET A 126 5.26 -9.21 -13.74
C MET A 126 6.71 -8.82 -14.06
N HIS A 127 7.53 -9.79 -14.45
CA HIS A 127 8.98 -9.60 -14.65
C HIS A 127 9.36 -9.74 -16.13
N ARG A 128 8.49 -9.22 -17.03
CA ARG A 128 8.77 -9.21 -18.47
C ARG A 128 10.11 -8.49 -18.76
N PRO A 129 10.86 -8.94 -19.79
CA PRO A 129 10.54 -9.99 -20.73
C PRO A 129 10.97 -11.38 -20.24
N TYR A 130 10.18 -12.37 -20.59
CA TYR A 130 10.46 -13.78 -20.33
C TYR A 130 11.07 -14.44 -21.56
N LYS A 131 12.05 -15.33 -21.34
CA LYS A 131 12.61 -16.19 -22.37
C LYS A 131 12.50 -17.66 -21.97
N ALA A 132 12.29 -18.52 -22.94
CA ALA A 132 12.21 -19.96 -22.75
C ALA A 132 13.17 -20.69 -23.69
N PRO A 133 13.63 -21.92 -23.34
CA PRO A 133 14.43 -22.71 -24.25
C PRO A 133 13.61 -23.14 -25.48
N ALA A 134 14.25 -23.19 -26.63
CA ALA A 134 13.64 -23.65 -27.87
C ALA A 134 13.10 -25.08 -27.75
N ALA A 135 13.79 -25.93 -26.99
CA ALA A 135 13.37 -27.27 -26.60
C ALA A 135 13.78 -27.53 -25.15
N VAL A 136 12.79 -27.77 -24.28
CA VAL A 136 13.02 -28.03 -22.86
C VAL A 136 13.61 -29.42 -22.61
N THR A 137 13.38 -30.35 -23.54
CA THR A 137 13.87 -31.73 -23.52
C THR A 137 15.30 -31.88 -24.04
N ALA A 138 15.85 -30.87 -24.75
CA ALA A 138 17.20 -30.90 -25.31
C ALA A 138 18.28 -30.82 -24.22
N LYS A 139 19.44 -31.49 -24.46
CA LYS A 139 20.61 -31.39 -23.57
C LYS A 139 21.22 -29.97 -23.61
N ASN A 140 21.39 -29.40 -24.79
CA ASN A 140 21.86 -28.03 -24.99
C ASN A 140 20.64 -27.15 -25.24
N LYS A 141 20.46 -26.14 -24.40
CA LYS A 141 19.30 -25.26 -24.45
C LYS A 141 19.70 -23.90 -24.99
N ASN A 142 18.94 -23.41 -25.97
CA ASN A 142 19.02 -22.05 -26.48
C ASN A 142 17.76 -21.32 -26.05
N TRP A 143 17.90 -20.19 -25.38
CA TRP A 143 16.79 -19.38 -24.88
C TRP A 143 16.45 -18.28 -25.84
N HIS A 144 15.15 -18.14 -26.11
CA HIS A 144 14.59 -17.12 -26.98
C HIS A 144 13.41 -16.44 -26.31
N TYR A 145 13.11 -15.22 -26.70
CA TYR A 145 11.88 -14.54 -26.34
C TYR A 145 10.77 -15.02 -27.28
N TYR A 146 9.60 -15.35 -26.72
CA TYR A 146 8.44 -15.80 -27.47
C TYR A 146 7.27 -14.85 -27.26
N ILE A 147 6.49 -14.62 -28.31
CA ILE A 147 5.26 -13.83 -28.30
C ILE A 147 4.15 -14.59 -29.02
N ARG A 148 2.91 -14.20 -28.79
CA ARG A 148 1.76 -14.67 -29.60
C ARG A 148 1.54 -13.74 -30.77
N ARG A 149 1.26 -14.33 -31.91
CA ARG A 149 0.75 -13.67 -33.09
C ARG A 149 -0.36 -14.54 -33.65
N TYR A 150 -1.59 -14.06 -33.58
CA TYR A 150 -2.77 -14.84 -33.94
C TYR A 150 -2.82 -16.16 -33.14
N SER A 151 -2.93 -17.30 -33.79
CA SER A 151 -2.92 -18.64 -33.18
C SER A 151 -1.51 -19.24 -33.01
N SER A 152 -0.44 -18.51 -33.31
CA SER A 152 0.92 -19.05 -33.34
C SER A 152 1.83 -18.44 -32.28
N THR A 153 2.64 -19.29 -31.63
CA THR A 153 3.76 -18.88 -30.79
C THR A 153 5.00 -18.73 -31.69
N VAL A 154 5.51 -17.51 -31.77
CA VAL A 154 6.67 -17.17 -32.58
C VAL A 154 7.81 -16.59 -31.78
N GLU A 155 9.04 -16.80 -32.25
CA GLU A 155 10.23 -16.20 -31.63
C GLU A 155 10.27 -14.71 -31.98
N ALA A 156 10.44 -13.87 -30.96
CA ALA A 156 10.65 -12.43 -31.13
C ALA A 156 12.09 -12.20 -31.62
N LYS A 157 12.26 -11.64 -32.80
CA LYS A 157 13.56 -11.34 -33.44
C LYS A 157 13.61 -9.92 -33.97
N GLY A 158 14.82 -9.33 -33.99
CA GLY A 158 15.05 -8.02 -34.58
C GLY A 158 14.21 -6.92 -33.96
N GLU A 159 13.41 -6.21 -34.74
CA GLU A 159 12.58 -5.11 -34.27
C GLU A 159 11.56 -5.56 -33.19
N THR A 160 10.95 -6.74 -33.36
CA THR A 160 9.98 -7.29 -32.41
C THR A 160 10.62 -7.58 -31.04
N GLU A 161 11.87 -8.08 -31.05
CA GLU A 161 12.61 -8.27 -29.80
C GLU A 161 12.92 -6.92 -29.11
N GLN A 162 13.36 -5.92 -29.90
CA GLN A 162 13.61 -4.57 -29.39
C GLN A 162 12.33 -3.93 -28.84
N GLU A 163 11.21 -4.13 -29.52
CA GLU A 163 9.90 -3.66 -29.07
C GLU A 163 9.50 -4.33 -27.75
N LEU A 164 9.60 -5.65 -27.64
CA LEU A 164 9.33 -6.40 -26.42
C LEU A 164 10.20 -5.90 -25.25
N LEU A 165 11.50 -5.74 -25.45
CA LEU A 165 12.43 -5.19 -24.47
C LEU A 165 12.07 -3.75 -24.09
N SER A 166 11.60 -2.95 -25.05
CA SER A 166 11.18 -1.57 -24.82
C SER A 166 9.87 -1.48 -24.04
N LEU A 167 8.88 -2.32 -24.33
CA LEU A 167 7.59 -2.36 -23.64
C LEU A 167 7.76 -2.71 -22.18
N THR A 168 8.60 -3.69 -21.89
CA THR A 168 8.81 -4.20 -20.52
C THR A 168 9.64 -3.27 -19.63
N ALA A 169 10.54 -2.48 -20.21
CA ALA A 169 11.34 -1.50 -19.47
C ALA A 169 10.57 -0.22 -19.09
N LYS A 170 9.33 -0.04 -19.55
CA LYS A 170 8.62 1.25 -19.52
C LYS A 170 7.37 1.29 -18.63
N VAL A 171 6.88 0.17 -18.09
CA VAL A 171 5.70 0.22 -17.21
C VAL A 171 6.14 0.56 -15.78
N PRO A 172 5.86 1.78 -15.28
CA PRO A 172 6.16 2.17 -13.91
C PRO A 172 5.48 1.23 -12.91
N PHE A 173 6.05 1.09 -11.71
CA PHE A 173 5.50 0.25 -10.66
C PHE A 173 4.02 0.54 -10.37
N ASP A 174 3.66 1.80 -10.29
CA ASP A 174 2.31 2.26 -9.95
C ASP A 174 1.27 1.95 -11.03
N ASP A 175 1.68 1.76 -12.29
CA ASP A 175 0.79 1.40 -13.40
C ASP A 175 0.74 -0.11 -13.70
N ARG A 176 1.50 -0.94 -12.98
CA ARG A 176 1.41 -2.42 -13.04
C ARG A 176 0.18 -2.91 -12.29
N PHE A 177 -0.44 -4.00 -12.74
CA PHE A 177 -1.50 -4.66 -11.99
C PHE A 177 -0.97 -5.63 -10.94
N SER A 178 -1.75 -5.86 -9.89
CA SER A 178 -1.42 -6.81 -8.83
C SER A 178 -2.02 -8.19 -9.15
N LEU A 179 -1.18 -9.24 -9.08
CA LEU A 179 -1.65 -10.63 -9.25
C LEU A 179 -2.46 -11.14 -8.05
N THR A 180 -2.25 -10.57 -6.88
CA THR A 180 -2.87 -11.03 -5.62
C THR A 180 -4.14 -10.26 -5.25
N ALA A 181 -4.31 -9.05 -5.81
CA ALA A 181 -5.47 -8.23 -5.53
C ALA A 181 -6.68 -8.61 -6.39
N GLN A 182 -7.85 -8.34 -5.86
CA GLN A 182 -9.14 -8.52 -6.52
C GLN A 182 -9.86 -7.18 -6.66
N LEU A 183 -10.87 -7.09 -7.51
CA LEU A 183 -11.69 -5.89 -7.69
C LEU A 183 -12.28 -5.38 -6.36
N SER A 184 -12.69 -6.29 -5.47
CA SER A 184 -13.20 -5.99 -4.14
C SER A 184 -12.19 -5.34 -3.19
N ASP A 185 -10.91 -5.33 -3.53
CA ASP A 185 -9.88 -4.62 -2.76
C ASP A 185 -9.86 -3.11 -3.05
N LEU A 186 -10.60 -2.66 -4.08
CA LEU A 186 -10.83 -1.25 -4.34
C LEU A 186 -12.07 -0.74 -3.58
N SER A 187 -11.92 0.37 -2.88
CA SER A 187 -12.99 1.04 -2.13
C SER A 187 -13.72 2.05 -3.01
N LYS A 188 -14.97 1.74 -3.40
CA LYS A 188 -15.80 2.68 -4.13
C LYS A 188 -16.03 4.00 -3.37
N PRO A 189 -16.26 4.03 -2.04
CA PRO A 189 -16.33 5.28 -1.29
C PRO A 189 -15.12 6.18 -1.46
N LEU A 190 -13.90 5.64 -1.35
CA LEU A 190 -12.67 6.42 -1.55
C LEU A 190 -12.56 6.98 -2.97
N MET A 191 -13.00 6.22 -3.99
CA MET A 191 -13.04 6.68 -5.37
C MET A 191 -14.05 7.83 -5.55
N LEU A 192 -15.23 7.73 -4.95
CA LEU A 192 -16.25 8.78 -5.00
C LEU A 192 -15.78 10.05 -4.29
N ASP A 193 -15.14 9.93 -3.12
CA ASP A 193 -14.62 11.07 -2.38
C ASP A 193 -13.53 11.79 -3.19
N TYR A 194 -12.61 11.03 -3.78
CA TYR A 194 -11.60 11.57 -4.68
C TYR A 194 -12.22 12.34 -5.86
N LEU A 195 -13.18 11.73 -6.57
CA LEU A 195 -13.82 12.36 -7.73
C LEU A 195 -14.55 13.66 -7.38
N ARG A 196 -15.17 13.74 -6.18
CA ARG A 196 -15.79 14.98 -5.68
C ARG A 196 -14.75 16.04 -5.37
N GLU A 197 -13.65 15.64 -4.72
CA GLU A 197 -12.59 16.57 -4.32
C GLU A 197 -11.91 17.21 -5.54
N VAL A 198 -11.63 16.41 -6.58
CA VAL A 198 -11.02 16.94 -7.83
C VAL A 198 -12.05 17.57 -8.79
N ASN A 199 -13.31 17.70 -8.37
CA ASN A 199 -14.39 18.25 -9.18
C ASN A 199 -14.54 17.56 -10.55
N SER A 200 -14.38 16.22 -10.60
CA SER A 200 -14.50 15.45 -11.83
C SER A 200 -15.94 15.39 -12.32
N ALA A 201 -16.16 15.55 -13.63
CA ALA A 201 -17.48 15.34 -14.24
C ALA A 201 -18.01 13.90 -14.03
N LEU A 202 -17.11 12.93 -13.81
CA LEU A 202 -17.46 11.54 -13.49
C LEU A 202 -18.19 11.43 -12.13
N ALA A 203 -17.96 12.36 -11.21
CA ALA A 203 -18.56 12.31 -9.86
C ALA A 203 -20.10 12.28 -9.87
N GLU A 204 -20.73 12.91 -10.88
CA GLU A 204 -22.20 12.98 -10.99
C GLU A 204 -22.85 11.62 -11.23
N ILE A 205 -22.19 10.73 -11.98
CA ILE A 205 -22.73 9.41 -12.37
C ILE A 205 -22.05 8.24 -11.64
N ALA A 206 -20.89 8.48 -11.02
CA ALA A 206 -20.06 7.43 -10.40
C ALA A 206 -20.79 6.66 -9.28
N ALA A 207 -21.72 7.31 -8.57
CA ALA A 207 -22.47 6.67 -7.47
C ALA A 207 -23.32 5.48 -7.96
N ASP A 208 -23.91 5.59 -9.15
CA ASP A 208 -24.79 4.58 -9.74
C ASP A 208 -24.02 3.55 -10.59
N MET A 209 -22.76 3.79 -10.88
CA MET A 209 -21.93 2.88 -11.69
C MET A 209 -21.53 1.62 -10.91
N PRO A 210 -21.47 0.44 -11.55
CA PRO A 210 -20.77 -0.72 -11.00
C PRO A 210 -19.31 -0.38 -10.68
N LEU A 211 -18.75 -1.02 -9.64
CA LEU A 211 -17.36 -0.78 -9.22
C LEU A 211 -16.36 -1.03 -10.35
N GLU A 212 -16.57 -2.08 -11.14
CA GLU A 212 -15.69 -2.41 -12.26
C GLU A 212 -15.68 -1.31 -13.31
N ASP A 213 -16.86 -0.83 -13.72
CA ASP A 213 -16.99 0.20 -14.74
C ASP A 213 -16.34 1.52 -14.29
N LEU A 214 -16.56 1.90 -13.03
CA LEU A 214 -15.95 3.07 -12.42
C LEU A 214 -14.41 2.93 -12.39
N ALA A 215 -13.91 1.79 -11.95
CA ALA A 215 -12.48 1.55 -11.86
C ALA A 215 -11.80 1.49 -13.25
N ARG A 216 -12.50 0.98 -14.27
CA ARG A 216 -12.02 1.03 -15.67
C ARG A 216 -11.96 2.46 -16.20
N GLN A 217 -12.98 3.28 -15.96
CA GLN A 217 -12.98 4.70 -16.38
C GLN A 217 -11.89 5.51 -15.70
N MET A 218 -11.55 5.20 -14.46
CA MET A 218 -10.42 5.81 -13.75
C MET A 218 -9.05 5.20 -14.11
N HIS A 219 -9.01 4.23 -15.06
CA HIS A 219 -7.81 3.51 -15.45
C HIS A 219 -7.08 2.80 -14.28
N LEU A 220 -7.85 2.25 -13.35
CA LEU A 220 -7.35 1.54 -12.15
C LEU A 220 -7.32 0.02 -12.32
N LEU A 221 -7.83 -0.50 -13.43
CA LEU A 221 -7.86 -1.93 -13.74
C LEU A 221 -7.04 -2.25 -14.98
N ASP A 222 -6.51 -3.47 -14.98
CA ASP A 222 -5.87 -4.13 -16.11
C ASP A 222 -6.24 -5.62 -16.11
N GLY A 223 -5.69 -6.40 -17.03
CA GLY A 223 -5.98 -7.81 -17.16
C GLY A 223 -7.17 -8.10 -18.09
N PRO A 224 -7.44 -9.40 -18.34
CA PRO A 224 -8.49 -9.83 -19.25
C PRO A 224 -9.88 -9.49 -18.69
N PRO A 225 -10.89 -9.35 -19.58
CA PRO A 225 -12.26 -9.00 -19.16
C PRO A 225 -12.85 -9.95 -18.12
N GLU A 226 -12.53 -11.25 -18.21
CA GLU A 226 -13.00 -12.28 -17.26
C GLU A 226 -12.28 -12.25 -15.92
N LEU A 227 -11.15 -11.53 -15.80
CA LEU A 227 -10.40 -11.40 -14.57
C LEU A 227 -9.74 -10.01 -14.47
N PRO A 228 -10.53 -8.95 -14.23
CA PRO A 228 -9.99 -7.62 -14.03
C PRO A 228 -9.14 -7.58 -12.76
N ARG A 229 -7.93 -7.02 -12.87
CA ARG A 229 -6.99 -6.89 -11.75
C ARG A 229 -6.73 -5.41 -11.43
N PRO A 230 -6.78 -5.02 -10.17
CA PRO A 230 -6.40 -3.67 -9.75
C PRO A 230 -4.94 -3.37 -10.10
N LYS A 231 -4.71 -2.18 -10.65
CA LYS A 231 -3.37 -1.61 -10.75
C LYS A 231 -2.88 -1.16 -9.39
N ASN A 232 -1.56 -1.12 -9.20
CA ASN A 232 -0.94 -0.72 -7.94
C ASN A 232 -1.37 0.69 -7.51
N ILE A 233 -1.55 1.61 -8.46
CA ILE A 233 -2.09 2.95 -8.18
C ILE A 233 -3.47 2.89 -7.53
N GLY A 234 -4.36 2.00 -7.99
CA GLY A 234 -5.68 1.80 -7.41
C GLY A 234 -5.61 1.33 -5.95
N LEU A 235 -4.71 0.39 -5.66
CA LEU A 235 -4.50 -0.12 -4.31
C LEU A 235 -3.85 0.93 -3.38
N LEU A 236 -2.98 1.78 -3.92
CA LEU A 236 -2.30 2.82 -3.15
C LEU A 236 -3.24 3.98 -2.77
N PHE A 237 -4.21 4.34 -3.63
CA PHE A 237 -5.10 5.47 -3.39
C PHE A 237 -6.49 5.07 -2.91
N PHE A 238 -6.98 3.88 -3.31
CA PHE A 238 -8.37 3.46 -3.11
C PHE A 238 -8.51 2.13 -2.36
N ASN A 239 -7.52 1.79 -1.51
CA ASN A 239 -7.63 0.72 -0.53
C ASN A 239 -7.39 1.30 0.87
N GLU A 240 -8.17 0.86 1.89
CA GLU A 240 -8.04 1.35 3.26
C GLU A 240 -6.73 0.93 3.95
N ALA A 241 -6.11 -0.14 3.48
CA ALA A 241 -4.87 -0.68 4.02
C ALA A 241 -3.88 -1.07 2.90
N PRO A 242 -3.31 -0.09 2.16
CA PRO A 242 -2.33 -0.36 1.09
C PRO A 242 -1.11 -1.14 1.55
N ASP A 243 -0.73 -1.01 2.83
CA ASP A 243 0.39 -1.71 3.46
C ASP A 243 0.20 -3.25 3.52
N ARG A 244 -1.01 -3.76 3.29
CA ARG A 244 -1.26 -5.20 3.09
C ARG A 244 -0.68 -5.72 1.77
N PHE A 245 -0.64 -4.89 0.74
CA PHE A 245 -0.12 -5.22 -0.59
C PHE A 245 1.34 -4.76 -0.74
N PHE A 246 1.64 -3.60 -0.20
CA PHE A 246 2.96 -2.95 -0.25
C PHE A 246 3.44 -2.67 1.17
N PRO A 247 4.12 -3.63 1.81
CA PRO A 247 4.58 -3.48 3.20
C PRO A 247 5.37 -2.20 3.41
N TYR A 248 5.19 -1.59 4.58
CA TYR A 248 5.80 -0.29 4.94
C TYR A 248 5.35 0.91 4.08
N THR A 249 4.18 0.82 3.43
CA THR A 249 3.51 2.00 2.89
C THR A 249 2.95 2.81 4.06
N GLN A 250 3.82 3.62 4.65
CA GLN A 250 3.53 4.41 5.85
C GLN A 250 4.47 5.61 5.95
N ILE A 251 4.08 6.59 6.78
CA ILE A 251 4.92 7.70 7.20
C ILE A 251 5.09 7.61 8.71
N ASP A 252 6.33 7.50 9.15
CA ASP A 252 6.71 7.47 10.55
C ASP A 252 7.19 8.87 10.95
N VAL A 253 6.46 9.54 11.83
CA VAL A 253 6.86 10.82 12.40
C VAL A 253 7.47 10.57 13.77
N VAL A 254 8.77 10.83 13.89
CA VAL A 254 9.55 10.54 15.09
C VAL A 254 10.12 11.83 15.65
N TRP A 255 9.82 12.12 16.89
CA TRP A 255 10.35 13.27 17.59
C TRP A 255 11.43 12.90 18.59
N PHE A 256 12.55 13.59 18.52
CA PHE A 256 13.72 13.42 19.39
C PHE A 256 13.94 14.67 20.26
N PRO A 257 13.35 14.75 21.45
CA PRO A 257 13.46 15.93 22.33
C PRO A 257 14.89 16.26 22.73
N GLU A 258 15.75 15.26 22.85
CA GLU A 258 17.15 15.37 23.28
C GLU A 258 18.15 15.22 22.12
N GLY A 259 17.65 15.20 20.87
CA GLY A 259 18.43 14.88 19.68
C GLY A 259 18.52 13.38 19.40
N ALA A 260 19.09 13.01 18.27
CA ALA A 260 19.15 11.62 17.77
C ALA A 260 19.94 10.63 18.68
N GLY A 261 20.68 11.12 19.68
CA GLY A 261 21.41 10.29 20.65
C GLY A 261 20.77 10.28 22.05
N GLY A 262 19.60 10.88 22.22
CA GLY A 262 18.87 10.88 23.49
C GLY A 262 18.17 9.55 23.79
N ASP A 263 17.88 9.30 25.06
CA ASP A 263 17.23 8.07 25.52
C ASP A 263 15.70 8.08 25.27
N ARG A 264 15.15 9.22 24.82
CA ARG A 264 13.70 9.41 24.62
C ARG A 264 13.37 9.80 23.19
N PHE A 265 12.36 9.13 22.62
CA PHE A 265 11.71 9.55 21.39
C PHE A 265 10.21 9.24 21.46
N ASP A 266 9.41 9.98 20.71
CA ASP A 266 7.98 9.73 20.53
C ASP A 266 7.73 9.47 19.04
N GLU A 267 6.99 8.39 18.73
CA GLU A 267 6.72 7.96 17.36
C GLU A 267 5.23 7.92 17.08
N LYS A 268 4.85 8.41 15.91
CA LYS A 268 3.50 8.29 15.37
C LYS A 268 3.54 7.78 13.94
N ILE A 269 2.89 6.63 13.71
CA ILE A 269 2.83 5.98 12.40
C ILE A 269 1.51 6.34 11.71
N PHE A 270 1.61 6.78 10.45
CA PHE A 270 0.47 7.08 9.58
C PHE A 270 0.40 6.06 8.46
N LYS A 271 -0.78 5.44 8.29
CA LYS A 271 -1.08 4.41 7.27
C LYS A 271 -2.39 4.74 6.56
N GLY A 272 -2.62 4.08 5.43
CA GLY A 272 -3.85 4.23 4.67
C GLY A 272 -3.61 4.72 3.24
N PRO A 273 -4.67 5.13 2.53
CA PRO A 273 -4.56 5.70 1.19
C PRO A 273 -3.56 6.85 1.14
N LEU A 274 -2.71 6.89 0.11
CA LEU A 274 -1.54 7.78 0.07
C LEU A 274 -1.86 9.25 0.36
N ALA A 275 -2.94 9.78 -0.26
CA ALA A 275 -3.31 11.17 -0.06
C ALA A 275 -3.75 11.47 1.39
N ARG A 276 -4.56 10.56 1.98
CA ARG A 276 -4.99 10.68 3.37
C ARG A 276 -3.82 10.56 4.33
N MET A 277 -2.97 9.56 4.13
CA MET A 277 -1.76 9.32 4.93
C MET A 277 -0.84 10.55 4.95
N ALA A 278 -0.59 11.17 3.78
CA ALA A 278 0.24 12.35 3.67
C ALA A 278 -0.37 13.54 4.42
N ARG A 279 -1.66 13.80 4.24
CA ARG A 279 -2.38 14.91 4.91
C ARG A 279 -2.41 14.73 6.43
N GLU A 280 -2.76 13.54 6.90
CA GLU A 280 -2.79 13.25 8.34
C GLU A 280 -1.43 13.44 9.01
N ALA A 281 -0.34 13.00 8.33
CA ALA A 281 1.01 13.21 8.83
C ALA A 281 1.39 14.71 8.86
N LEU A 282 1.06 15.45 7.80
CA LEU A 282 1.31 16.89 7.73
C LEU A 282 0.51 17.67 8.76
N ASP A 283 -0.77 17.37 8.91
CA ASP A 283 -1.64 17.95 9.93
C ASP A 283 -1.12 17.69 11.35
N TYR A 284 -0.65 16.46 11.60
CA TYR A 284 -0.07 16.10 12.88
C TYR A 284 1.22 16.88 13.15
N ILE A 285 2.11 17.00 12.17
CA ILE A 285 3.35 17.78 12.29
C ILE A 285 3.03 19.24 12.54
N GLN A 286 2.08 19.81 11.78
CA GLN A 286 1.69 21.21 11.92
C GLN A 286 1.15 21.53 13.32
N ARG A 287 0.27 20.68 13.85
CA ARG A 287 -0.38 20.95 15.14
C ARG A 287 0.55 20.73 16.33
N ASN A 288 1.48 19.78 16.24
CA ASN A 288 2.27 19.39 17.40
C ASN A 288 3.68 19.97 17.44
N TYR A 289 4.27 20.32 16.28
CA TYR A 289 5.69 20.66 16.22
C TYR A 289 5.99 22.00 15.55
N LEU A 290 5.03 22.65 14.89
CA LEU A 290 5.26 23.95 14.31
C LEU A 290 4.94 25.06 15.33
N VAL A 291 5.93 25.91 15.59
CA VAL A 291 5.82 26.99 16.57
C VAL A 291 6.15 28.32 15.90
N GLU A 292 5.20 29.27 15.95
CA GLU A 292 5.45 30.66 15.56
C GLU A 292 6.12 31.42 16.72
N THR A 293 7.18 32.13 16.42
CA THR A 293 7.88 32.99 17.37
C THR A 293 7.76 34.46 16.92
N VAL A 294 7.31 35.29 17.85
CA VAL A 294 7.24 36.75 17.63
C VAL A 294 8.42 37.40 18.32
N VAL A 295 9.33 37.98 17.53
CA VAL A 295 10.51 38.69 18.01
C VAL A 295 10.23 40.20 17.99
N LYS A 296 10.22 40.82 19.16
CA LYS A 296 10.12 42.29 19.29
C LYS A 296 11.49 42.92 19.20
N HIS A 297 11.60 44.01 18.47
CA HIS A 297 12.84 44.76 18.31
C HIS A 297 12.78 46.04 19.16
N PRO A 298 13.85 46.41 19.87
CA PRO A 298 13.87 47.59 20.72
C PRO A 298 13.94 48.90 19.90
N ASP A 299 14.35 48.83 18.63
CA ASP A 299 14.62 49.96 17.73
C ASP A 299 13.51 50.22 16.70
N ARG A 300 12.48 49.36 16.66
CA ARG A 300 11.34 49.52 15.73
C ARG A 300 10.04 48.95 16.32
N ALA A 301 8.92 49.53 15.88
CA ALA A 301 7.59 49.13 16.35
C ALA A 301 7.13 47.76 15.78
N GLU A 302 7.69 47.37 14.65
CA GLU A 302 7.32 46.14 13.94
C GLU A 302 8.04 44.91 14.53
N ALA A 303 7.27 43.90 14.90
CA ALA A 303 7.80 42.62 15.33
C ALA A 303 8.07 41.71 14.12
N THR A 304 9.13 40.91 14.18
CA THR A 304 9.39 39.86 13.20
C THR A 304 8.70 38.57 13.66
N ARG A 305 7.94 37.92 12.74
CA ARG A 305 7.32 36.62 12.98
C ARG A 305 8.08 35.55 12.21
N VAL A 306 8.47 34.48 12.85
CA VAL A 306 9.22 33.38 12.25
C VAL A 306 8.68 32.06 12.75
N TRP A 307 8.64 31.07 11.87
CA TRP A 307 8.34 29.69 12.24
C TRP A 307 9.62 28.94 12.52
N ASN A 308 9.57 27.99 13.44
CA ASN A 308 10.70 27.07 13.64
C ASN A 308 11.05 26.34 12.35
N PHE A 309 10.02 25.83 11.65
CA PHE A 309 10.10 25.27 10.30
C PHE A 309 8.95 25.82 9.45
N PRO A 310 9.17 26.31 8.22
CA PRO A 310 8.08 26.77 7.37
C PRO A 310 7.27 25.58 6.85
N TYR A 311 5.96 25.58 7.08
CA TYR A 311 5.06 24.49 6.69
C TYR A 311 5.20 24.09 5.21
N VAL A 312 5.28 25.07 4.30
CA VAL A 312 5.43 24.83 2.85
C VAL A 312 6.66 23.98 2.52
N ALA A 313 7.78 24.15 3.27
CA ALA A 313 8.97 23.33 3.05
C ALA A 313 8.79 21.89 3.52
N ILE A 314 8.08 21.68 4.63
CA ILE A 314 7.76 20.35 5.15
C ILE A 314 6.79 19.64 4.20
N GLU A 315 5.70 20.30 3.81
CA GLU A 315 4.70 19.79 2.87
C GLU A 315 5.36 19.30 1.60
N GLU A 316 6.17 20.14 0.97
CA GLU A 316 6.86 19.81 -0.26
C GLU A 316 7.86 18.65 -0.08
N ALA A 317 8.58 18.60 1.05
CA ALA A 317 9.53 17.51 1.34
C ALA A 317 8.80 16.17 1.55
N VAL A 318 7.70 16.14 2.30
CA VAL A 318 6.91 14.94 2.57
C VAL A 318 6.18 14.46 1.32
N VAL A 319 5.55 15.36 0.56
CA VAL A 319 4.87 15.00 -0.70
C VAL A 319 5.86 14.49 -1.73
N ASN A 320 7.05 15.09 -1.84
CA ASN A 320 8.13 14.58 -2.69
C ASN A 320 8.57 13.16 -2.25
N ALA A 321 8.68 12.90 -0.96
CA ALA A 321 8.99 11.57 -0.45
C ALA A 321 7.91 10.55 -0.86
N VAL A 322 6.61 10.87 -0.72
CA VAL A 322 5.50 10.02 -1.16
C VAL A 322 5.54 9.79 -2.67
N TYR A 323 5.83 10.81 -3.45
CA TYR A 323 5.86 10.73 -4.92
C TYR A 323 7.04 9.89 -5.44
N HIS A 324 8.23 10.04 -4.84
CA HIS A 324 9.47 9.51 -5.43
C HIS A 324 9.97 8.22 -4.79
N ARG A 325 9.46 7.81 -3.61
CA ARG A 325 9.90 6.54 -3.01
C ARG A 325 9.59 5.33 -3.88
N SER A 326 10.33 4.24 -3.68
CA SER A 326 9.96 2.92 -4.21
C SER A 326 8.96 2.25 -3.27
N TYR A 327 7.84 1.80 -3.81
CA TYR A 327 6.87 0.99 -3.06
C TYR A 327 7.16 -0.52 -3.17
N GLU A 328 8.22 -0.90 -3.87
CA GLU A 328 8.80 -2.25 -3.89
C GLU A 328 9.78 -2.47 -2.73
N GLU A 329 10.30 -1.38 -2.15
CA GLU A 329 11.18 -1.42 -0.98
C GLU A 329 10.40 -1.40 0.33
N ARG A 330 10.91 -2.14 1.32
CA ARG A 330 10.25 -2.31 2.62
C ARG A 330 10.75 -1.33 3.68
N GLU A 331 10.98 -0.08 3.26
CA GLU A 331 11.42 1.00 4.14
C GLU A 331 10.36 2.10 4.17
N PRO A 332 9.93 2.59 5.36
CA PRO A 332 8.95 3.67 5.46
C PRO A 332 9.51 5.02 5.01
N ILE A 333 8.64 6.00 4.81
CA ILE A 333 9.05 7.40 4.84
C ILE A 333 9.17 7.78 6.30
N GLU A 334 10.30 8.36 6.69
CA GLU A 334 10.53 8.78 8.07
C GLU A 334 10.70 10.29 8.15
N VAL A 335 9.92 10.94 9.02
CA VAL A 335 10.05 12.37 9.33
C VAL A 335 10.60 12.49 10.74
N ARG A 336 11.89 12.76 10.85
CA ARG A 336 12.59 12.97 12.11
C ARG A 336 12.54 14.42 12.50
N ILE A 337 11.96 14.72 13.65
CA ILE A 337 11.90 16.08 14.20
C ILE A 337 12.87 16.14 15.37
N GLY A 338 13.92 16.91 15.20
CA GLY A 338 14.94 17.12 16.22
C GLY A 338 14.90 18.53 16.78
N TYR A 339 15.80 18.77 17.71
CA TYR A 339 15.96 20.06 18.37
C TYR A 339 16.49 21.15 17.41
N ASP A 340 17.35 20.77 16.44
CA ASP A 340 18.04 21.69 15.54
C ASP A 340 17.59 21.57 14.07
N GLU A 341 16.95 20.47 13.69
CA GLU A 341 16.51 20.23 12.32
C GLU A 341 15.32 19.28 12.25
N LEU A 342 14.58 19.37 11.15
CA LEU A 342 13.63 18.37 10.70
C LEU A 342 14.22 17.65 9.47
N VAL A 343 14.18 16.33 9.46
CA VAL A 343 14.73 15.50 8.38
C VAL A 343 13.64 14.63 7.78
N VAL A 344 13.45 14.70 6.47
CA VAL A 344 12.60 13.76 5.74
C VAL A 344 13.50 12.76 5.03
N LEU A 345 13.34 11.48 5.35
CA LEU A 345 14.08 10.35 4.81
C LEU A 345 13.17 9.49 3.96
N SER A 346 13.59 9.12 2.75
CA SER A 346 12.87 8.21 1.85
C SER A 346 13.81 7.35 1.04
N PHE A 347 13.30 6.24 0.49
CA PHE A 347 14.07 5.23 -0.24
C PHE A 347 13.44 4.92 -1.61
N PRO A 348 14.28 4.66 -2.63
CA PRO A 348 15.70 4.94 -2.69
C PRO A 348 15.99 6.43 -2.93
N GLY A 349 17.24 6.76 -3.13
CA GLY A 349 17.69 8.10 -3.49
C GLY A 349 17.19 8.60 -4.84
N PRO A 350 17.61 9.79 -5.26
CA PRO A 350 17.18 10.43 -6.50
C PRO A 350 17.62 9.63 -7.73
N ASP A 351 16.84 9.73 -8.83
CA ASP A 351 17.13 9.04 -10.09
C ASP A 351 18.56 9.33 -10.59
N ARG A 352 19.23 8.32 -11.13
CA ARG A 352 20.62 8.42 -11.61
C ARG A 352 20.83 9.44 -12.73
N SER A 353 19.77 9.89 -13.39
CA SER A 353 19.84 10.98 -14.38
C SER A 353 20.06 12.37 -13.75
N ILE A 354 19.84 12.49 -12.43
CA ILE A 354 20.11 13.70 -11.67
C ILE A 354 21.57 13.63 -11.18
N LYS A 355 22.38 14.63 -11.50
CA LYS A 355 23.74 14.73 -10.97
C LYS A 355 23.68 15.02 -9.47
N THR A 356 24.49 14.32 -8.67
CA THR A 356 24.55 14.50 -7.22
C THR A 356 24.81 15.96 -6.84
N ALA A 357 25.77 16.61 -7.50
CA ALA A 357 26.09 18.02 -7.27
C ALA A 357 24.91 18.98 -7.58
N ASP A 358 24.03 18.66 -8.56
CA ASP A 358 22.84 19.47 -8.84
C ASP A 358 21.75 19.20 -7.79
N PHE A 359 21.64 17.98 -7.28
CA PHE A 359 20.72 17.64 -6.18
C PHE A 359 21.13 18.34 -4.89
N GLU A 360 22.37 18.22 -4.48
CA GLU A 360 22.94 18.88 -3.29
C GLU A 360 22.83 20.40 -3.36
N ALA A 361 23.03 20.98 -4.56
CA ALA A 361 22.89 22.41 -4.81
C ALA A 361 21.42 22.88 -4.93
N GLY A 362 20.45 21.98 -4.77
CA GLY A 362 19.02 22.31 -4.89
C GLY A 362 18.59 22.70 -6.31
N ARG A 363 19.34 22.31 -7.34
CA ARG A 363 19.05 22.60 -8.76
C ARG A 363 18.60 21.36 -9.54
N ALA A 364 18.25 20.28 -8.83
CA ALA A 364 17.85 19.03 -9.46
C ALA A 364 16.59 19.20 -10.31
N VAL A 365 16.64 18.72 -11.54
CA VAL A 365 15.49 18.62 -12.44
C VAL A 365 15.34 17.16 -12.84
N SER A 366 14.33 16.48 -12.30
CA SER A 366 14.03 15.12 -12.71
C SER A 366 13.33 15.11 -14.07
N ARG A 367 13.79 14.25 -14.98
CA ARG A 367 13.14 13.97 -16.27
C ARG A 367 12.51 12.58 -16.30
N ARG A 368 12.74 11.77 -15.27
CA ARG A 368 12.21 10.43 -15.12
C ARG A 368 11.51 10.31 -13.78
N TYR A 369 10.25 9.93 -13.81
CA TYR A 369 9.44 9.74 -12.63
C TYR A 369 9.23 8.24 -12.42
N ARG A 370 9.58 7.75 -11.23
CA ARG A 370 9.41 6.34 -10.84
C ARG A 370 7.92 5.96 -10.76
N ASN A 371 7.12 6.85 -10.22
CA ASN A 371 5.70 6.65 -9.96
C ASN A 371 4.88 7.72 -10.69
N ARG A 372 4.78 7.61 -11.99
CA ARG A 372 4.13 8.64 -12.81
C ARG A 372 2.65 8.83 -12.45
N ARG A 373 1.93 7.72 -12.23
CA ARG A 373 0.51 7.75 -11.89
C ARG A 373 0.25 8.35 -10.52
N ILE A 374 1.11 8.06 -9.53
CA ILE A 374 1.04 8.73 -8.21
C ILE A 374 1.13 10.24 -8.38
N GLY A 375 2.07 10.72 -9.19
CA GLY A 375 2.21 12.15 -9.45
C GLY A 375 0.98 12.78 -10.12
N GLU A 376 0.31 12.07 -11.04
CA GLU A 376 -0.92 12.54 -11.67
C GLU A 376 -2.04 12.72 -10.63
N PHE A 377 -2.27 11.72 -9.77
CA PHE A 377 -3.28 11.78 -8.71
C PHE A 377 -2.96 12.85 -7.63
N LEU A 378 -1.71 12.96 -7.21
CA LEU A 378 -1.31 13.99 -6.25
C LEU A 378 -1.48 15.40 -6.83
N LYS A 379 -1.26 15.55 -8.13
CA LYS A 379 -1.46 16.84 -8.81
C LYS A 379 -2.95 17.22 -8.91
N GLU A 380 -3.82 16.29 -9.22
CA GLU A 380 -5.26 16.53 -9.25
C GLU A 380 -5.83 16.91 -7.88
N LEU A 381 -5.19 16.44 -6.80
CA LEU A 381 -5.50 16.78 -5.42
C LEU A 381 -4.80 18.06 -4.91
N ASP A 382 -4.13 18.82 -5.81
CA ASP A 382 -3.35 20.02 -5.48
C ASP A 382 -2.22 19.80 -4.44
N LEU A 383 -1.81 18.54 -4.22
CA LEU A 383 -0.70 18.20 -3.33
C LEU A 383 0.67 18.38 -3.98
N THR A 384 0.76 18.43 -5.31
CA THR A 384 1.99 18.72 -6.05
C THR A 384 1.69 19.45 -7.35
N GLU A 385 2.63 20.30 -7.81
CA GLU A 385 2.51 20.97 -9.11
C GLU A 385 2.98 20.10 -10.29
N GLY A 386 3.74 19.02 -10.02
CA GLY A 386 4.20 18.06 -11.03
C GLY A 386 5.15 18.63 -12.10
N ARG A 387 5.83 19.76 -11.84
CA ARG A 387 6.69 20.47 -12.80
C ARG A 387 8.16 20.57 -12.37
N SER A 388 8.64 19.66 -11.53
CA SER A 388 10.00 19.72 -10.95
C SER A 388 10.27 21.00 -10.16
N THR A 389 9.25 21.57 -9.53
CA THR A 389 9.31 22.82 -8.74
C THR A 389 9.56 22.57 -7.25
N GLY A 390 9.56 21.32 -6.80
CA GLY A 390 9.58 20.94 -5.38
C GLY A 390 10.83 21.47 -4.65
N VAL A 391 12.01 21.12 -5.12
CA VAL A 391 13.27 21.58 -4.51
C VAL A 391 13.38 23.10 -4.50
N PRO A 392 13.14 23.83 -5.62
CA PRO A 392 13.09 25.30 -5.62
C PRO A 392 12.07 25.89 -4.63
N LYS A 393 10.92 25.24 -4.43
CA LYS A 393 9.86 25.69 -3.51
C LYS A 393 10.31 25.56 -2.04
N ILE A 394 10.99 24.47 -1.69
CA ILE A 394 11.60 24.30 -0.37
C ILE A 394 12.63 25.42 -0.11
N LEU A 395 13.57 25.66 -1.05
CA LEU A 395 14.56 26.72 -0.94
C LEU A 395 13.91 28.09 -0.74
N LYS A 396 12.89 28.41 -1.53
CA LYS A 396 12.15 29.69 -1.45
C LYS A 396 11.45 29.84 -0.09
N ALA A 397 10.81 28.78 0.41
CA ALA A 397 10.09 28.79 1.69
C ALA A 397 11.06 29.00 2.87
N MET A 398 12.19 28.29 2.87
CA MET A 398 13.23 28.46 3.90
C MET A 398 13.81 29.88 3.89
N MET A 399 14.14 30.41 2.72
CA MET A 399 14.65 31.77 2.57
C MET A 399 13.61 32.81 3.01
N ALA A 400 12.35 32.67 2.62
CA ALA A 400 11.27 33.61 2.99
C ALA A 400 11.02 33.62 4.51
N ASN A 401 11.21 32.50 5.21
CA ASN A 401 11.14 32.43 6.66
C ASN A 401 12.39 33.02 7.34
N GLY A 402 13.49 33.25 6.63
CA GLY A 402 14.79 33.59 7.21
C GLY A 402 15.52 32.45 7.86
N SER A 403 15.14 31.20 7.54
CA SER A 403 15.79 29.98 8.01
C SER A 403 17.11 29.74 7.28
N PRO A 404 18.05 29.00 7.89
CA PRO A 404 19.23 28.53 7.18
C PRO A 404 18.85 27.71 5.94
N PRO A 405 19.73 27.62 4.91
CA PRO A 405 19.42 26.86 3.71
C PRO A 405 19.20 25.37 4.03
N PRO A 406 18.24 24.72 3.34
CA PRO A 406 18.03 23.29 3.47
C PRO A 406 19.20 22.53 2.87
N ARG A 407 19.40 21.27 3.29
CA ARG A 407 20.40 20.38 2.72
C ARG A 407 19.72 19.17 2.09
N PHE A 408 20.20 18.78 0.91
CA PHE A 408 19.72 17.63 0.16
C PHE A 408 20.87 16.64 0.08
N GLU A 409 20.70 15.45 0.63
CA GLU A 409 21.75 14.46 0.78
C GLU A 409 21.30 13.11 0.19
N THR A 410 22.26 12.40 -0.39
CA THR A 410 22.11 11.01 -0.84
C THR A 410 23.49 10.34 -0.77
N ASP A 411 23.51 9.02 -0.64
CA ASP A 411 24.76 8.24 -0.73
C ASP A 411 25.16 7.99 -2.20
N ASP A 412 26.40 7.51 -2.41
CA ASP A 412 26.96 7.25 -3.74
C ASP A 412 26.16 6.18 -4.51
N ASP A 413 25.60 5.19 -3.79
CA ASP A 413 24.75 4.15 -4.36
C ASP A 413 23.30 4.59 -4.55
N ARG A 414 22.93 5.75 -4.01
CA ARG A 414 21.57 6.33 -4.04
C ARG A 414 20.52 5.44 -3.40
N LEU A 415 20.86 4.89 -2.27
CA LEU A 415 19.97 4.03 -1.50
C LEU A 415 18.96 4.85 -0.70
N ALA A 416 19.30 6.09 -0.32
CA ALA A 416 18.45 6.96 0.46
C ALA A 416 18.44 8.40 -0.07
N CYS A 417 17.36 9.12 0.20
CA CYS A 417 17.20 10.55 -0.02
C CYS A 417 16.87 11.22 1.30
N LEU A 418 17.68 12.21 1.70
CA LEU A 418 17.46 13.00 2.91
C LEU A 418 17.26 14.45 2.53
N ILE A 419 16.21 15.05 3.07
CA ILE A 419 15.95 16.49 3.01
C ILE A 419 16.01 17.02 4.43
N ARG A 420 17.01 17.86 4.73
CA ARG A 420 17.21 18.45 6.04
C ARG A 420 16.76 19.90 6.05
N LEU A 421 15.88 20.24 6.95
CA LEU A 421 15.35 21.58 7.17
C LEU A 421 15.86 22.08 8.52
N PRO A 422 16.90 22.94 8.56
CA PRO A 422 17.40 23.47 9.83
C PRO A 422 16.37 24.40 10.49
N VAL A 423 16.33 24.37 11.83
CA VAL A 423 15.47 25.24 12.62
C VAL A 423 15.86 26.71 12.43
N HIS A 424 14.87 27.60 12.46
CA HIS A 424 15.14 29.04 12.40
C HIS A 424 15.89 29.52 13.68
N PRO A 425 16.99 30.28 13.57
CA PRO A 425 17.84 30.64 14.73
C PRO A 425 17.12 31.42 15.84
N LEU A 426 16.11 32.21 15.47
CA LEU A 426 15.32 33.01 16.43
C LEU A 426 14.06 32.31 16.90
N ALA A 427 13.73 31.15 16.38
CA ALA A 427 12.52 30.45 16.77
C ALA A 427 12.65 29.77 18.12
N LYS A 428 11.54 29.73 18.86
CA LYS A 428 11.39 28.84 19.99
C LYS A 428 11.48 27.40 19.48
N ARG A 429 12.25 26.61 20.16
CA ARG A 429 12.40 25.19 19.85
C ARG A 429 11.23 24.41 20.44
N PRO A 430 10.77 23.32 19.82
CA PRO A 430 9.77 22.46 20.42
C PRO A 430 10.30 21.98 21.78
N THR A 431 9.58 22.25 22.85
CA THR A 431 9.92 21.74 24.20
C THR A 431 8.92 20.66 24.60
N PRO A 432 9.31 19.67 25.42
CA PRO A 432 8.39 18.66 25.92
C PRO A 432 7.15 19.23 26.63
N GLU A 433 7.26 20.45 27.18
CA GLU A 433 6.17 21.12 27.89
C GLU A 433 5.04 21.61 26.97
N VAL A 434 5.32 21.85 25.68
CA VAL A 434 4.29 22.28 24.71
C VAL A 434 3.36 21.13 24.34
N THR A 435 3.85 19.90 24.39
CA THR A 435 3.05 18.70 24.11
C THR A 435 2.01 18.44 25.20
N ASP A 436 2.32 18.74 26.47
CA ASP A 436 1.38 18.56 27.58
C ASP A 436 0.31 19.67 27.63
N GLN A 437 0.61 20.89 27.13
CA GLN A 437 -0.39 21.98 27.12
C GLN A 437 -1.31 21.92 25.89
N LEU A 438 -0.83 21.45 24.72
CA LEU A 438 -1.68 21.30 23.52
C LEU A 438 -2.58 20.07 23.59
N THR A 439 -2.24 19.06 24.40
CA THR A 439 -3.15 17.94 24.69
C THR A 439 -4.28 18.31 25.64
N MET A 440 -4.22 19.47 26.32
CA MET A 440 -5.33 19.95 27.17
C MET A 440 -6.41 20.74 26.42
N ASP A 441 -6.09 21.37 25.26
CA ASP A 441 -7.05 22.22 24.53
C ASP A 441 -7.70 21.57 23.29
N VAL A 442 -7.34 20.33 22.95
CA VAL A 442 -7.92 19.58 21.80
C VAL A 442 -8.73 18.37 22.27
N THR A 443 -9.40 18.47 23.40
CA THR A 443 -10.47 17.54 23.79
C THR A 443 -11.84 18.14 23.50
N MET A 444 -12.11 18.44 22.22
CA MET A 444 -13.49 18.46 21.73
C MET A 444 -13.56 17.54 20.52
N ASP A 445 -14.47 16.56 20.65
CA ASP A 445 -14.86 15.57 19.64
C ASP A 445 -13.86 14.43 19.29
N VAL A 446 -13.51 13.65 20.31
CA VAL A 446 -13.34 12.22 20.09
C VAL A 446 -14.44 11.51 20.89
N THR A 447 -15.45 11.05 20.21
CA THR A 447 -16.35 10.00 20.70
C THR A 447 -15.46 8.80 21.00
N MET A 448 -15.02 8.71 22.25
CA MET A 448 -14.34 7.52 22.75
C MET A 448 -15.37 6.40 22.78
N ASP A 449 -15.16 5.37 21.98
CA ASP A 449 -15.81 4.06 22.15
C ASP A 449 -15.37 3.44 23.48
N VAL A 450 -15.93 3.98 24.58
CA VAL A 450 -15.90 3.34 25.89
C VAL A 450 -16.88 2.18 25.81
N THR A 451 -16.35 0.93 25.83
CA THR A 451 -17.23 -0.24 25.78
C THR A 451 -18.25 -0.20 26.93
N MET A 452 -19.39 -0.88 26.76
CA MET A 452 -20.45 -0.91 27.78
C MET A 452 -19.93 -1.36 29.16
N GLU A 453 -18.96 -2.28 29.18
CA GLU A 453 -18.31 -2.80 30.39
C GLU A 453 -17.49 -1.72 31.09
N VAL A 454 -16.69 -0.95 30.34
CA VAL A 454 -15.89 0.15 30.90
C VAL A 454 -16.81 1.27 31.40
N ALA A 455 -17.85 1.63 30.66
CA ALA A 455 -18.86 2.60 31.10
C ALA A 455 -19.55 2.19 32.39
N ALA A 456 -19.85 0.90 32.56
CA ALA A 456 -20.43 0.36 33.79
C ALA A 456 -19.49 0.54 35.02
N VAL A 457 -18.17 0.31 34.87
CA VAL A 457 -17.18 0.57 35.93
C VAL A 457 -17.15 2.04 36.29
N LEU A 458 -17.08 2.93 35.29
CA LEU A 458 -16.98 4.38 35.53
C LEU A 458 -18.16 4.92 36.35
N ARG A 459 -19.39 4.42 36.10
CA ARG A 459 -20.61 4.85 36.81
C ARG A 459 -20.65 4.44 38.30
N VAL A 460 -19.88 3.40 38.66
CA VAL A 460 -19.92 2.80 39.99
C VAL A 460 -18.76 3.31 40.88
N VAL A 461 -17.67 3.82 40.29
CA VAL A 461 -16.51 4.29 41.06
C VAL A 461 -16.84 5.56 41.82
N GLN A 462 -16.77 5.47 43.15
CA GLN A 462 -16.90 6.60 44.08
C GLN A 462 -15.61 6.79 44.90
N GLY A 463 -14.86 7.84 44.55
CA GLY A 463 -13.58 8.11 45.20
C GLY A 463 -12.54 7.01 44.95
N GLU A 464 -11.89 6.53 46.02
CA GLU A 464 -10.89 5.45 45.96
C GLU A 464 -11.50 4.14 46.48
N MET A 465 -11.71 3.16 45.58
CA MET A 465 -12.33 1.88 45.94
C MET A 465 -11.35 0.72 45.77
N SER A 466 -11.46 -0.28 46.65
CA SER A 466 -10.72 -1.53 46.47
C SER A 466 -11.32 -2.39 45.35
N ARG A 467 -10.55 -3.35 44.81
CA ARG A 467 -11.06 -4.26 43.80
C ARG A 467 -12.29 -5.05 44.24
N PRO A 468 -12.35 -5.62 45.46
CA PRO A 468 -13.56 -6.29 45.97
C PRO A 468 -14.78 -5.36 46.05
N ASP A 469 -14.58 -4.11 46.52
CA ASP A 469 -15.67 -3.14 46.62
C ASP A 469 -16.25 -2.75 45.27
N LEU A 470 -15.38 -2.53 44.26
CA LEU A 470 -15.80 -2.27 42.89
C LEU A 470 -16.57 -3.44 42.30
N GLN A 471 -16.06 -4.66 42.52
CA GLN A 471 -16.71 -5.88 42.03
C GLN A 471 -18.09 -6.08 42.68
N ALA A 472 -18.20 -5.85 43.97
CA ALA A 472 -19.45 -5.95 44.72
C ALA A 472 -20.46 -4.86 44.30
N ALA A 473 -20.02 -3.62 44.12
CA ALA A 473 -20.85 -2.53 43.63
C ALA A 473 -21.41 -2.76 42.23
N MET A 474 -20.70 -3.55 41.41
CA MET A 474 -21.17 -3.98 40.09
C MET A 474 -22.05 -5.25 40.11
N GLY A 475 -22.25 -5.87 41.28
CA GLY A 475 -23.04 -7.12 41.41
C GLY A 475 -22.38 -8.36 40.76
N LEU A 476 -21.06 -8.33 40.50
CA LEU A 476 -20.36 -9.40 39.79
C LEU A 476 -19.79 -10.42 40.79
N LYS A 477 -20.10 -11.70 40.56
CA LYS A 477 -19.63 -12.80 41.44
C LYS A 477 -18.26 -13.38 41.05
N ASN A 478 -17.88 -13.30 39.74
CA ASN A 478 -16.64 -13.87 39.24
C ASN A 478 -15.52 -12.83 39.16
N ALA A 479 -14.51 -12.98 40.04
CA ALA A 479 -13.39 -12.05 40.17
C ALA A 479 -12.46 -12.00 38.94
N ASP A 480 -12.27 -13.12 38.24
CA ASP A 480 -11.44 -13.18 37.03
C ASP A 480 -12.14 -12.55 35.84
N HIS A 481 -13.44 -12.76 35.72
CA HIS A 481 -14.25 -12.09 34.70
C HIS A 481 -14.26 -10.58 34.91
N PHE A 482 -14.51 -10.11 36.15
CA PHE A 482 -14.44 -8.70 36.48
C PHE A 482 -13.09 -8.08 36.11
N ARG A 483 -12.00 -8.74 36.45
CA ARG A 483 -10.66 -8.26 36.17
C ARG A 483 -10.40 -8.13 34.65
N ARG A 484 -10.77 -9.15 33.87
CA ARG A 484 -10.45 -9.23 32.43
C ARG A 484 -11.38 -8.38 31.56
N ALA A 485 -12.68 -8.38 31.87
CA ALA A 485 -13.69 -7.74 31.04
C ALA A 485 -13.96 -6.28 31.42
N TYR A 486 -13.69 -5.89 32.67
CA TYR A 486 -14.06 -4.57 33.19
C TYR A 486 -12.86 -3.75 33.67
N LEU A 487 -12.07 -4.27 34.61
CA LEU A 487 -11.00 -3.51 35.25
C LEU A 487 -9.82 -3.26 34.35
N ALA A 488 -9.30 -4.29 33.66
CA ALA A 488 -8.15 -4.18 32.79
C ALA A 488 -8.43 -3.29 31.56
N PRO A 489 -9.58 -3.39 30.87
CA PRO A 489 -9.95 -2.45 29.81
C PRO A 489 -10.08 -1.01 30.28
N ALA A 490 -10.67 -0.76 31.46
CA ALA A 490 -10.80 0.58 32.01
C ALA A 490 -9.45 1.23 32.34
N MET A 491 -8.50 0.43 32.81
CA MET A 491 -7.11 0.88 33.04
C MET A 491 -6.37 1.09 31.71
N LYS A 492 -6.54 0.20 30.73
CA LYS A 492 -5.95 0.33 29.40
C LYS A 492 -6.45 1.58 28.67
N ALA A 493 -7.73 1.93 28.85
CA ALA A 493 -8.33 3.16 28.32
C ALA A 493 -7.91 4.42 29.11
N ALA A 494 -7.08 4.26 30.15
CA ALA A 494 -6.63 5.32 31.04
C ALA A 494 -7.78 6.15 31.65
N VAL A 495 -8.96 5.54 31.85
CA VAL A 495 -10.11 6.16 32.54
C VAL A 495 -10.18 5.80 34.00
N LEU A 496 -9.44 4.78 34.41
CA LEU A 496 -9.26 4.34 35.80
C LEU A 496 -7.76 4.16 36.09
N GLU A 497 -7.30 4.52 37.28
CA GLU A 497 -5.91 4.37 37.68
C GLU A 497 -5.75 3.69 39.06
N MET A 498 -4.58 3.10 39.29
CA MET A 498 -4.17 2.54 40.59
C MET A 498 -3.63 3.64 41.50
N THR A 499 -3.95 3.60 42.77
CA THR A 499 -3.40 4.55 43.75
C THR A 499 -1.97 4.22 44.19
N ALA A 500 -1.53 2.97 44.00
CA ALA A 500 -0.16 2.51 44.28
C ALA A 500 0.33 1.62 43.12
N PRO A 501 0.69 2.20 41.94
CA PRO A 501 1.09 1.44 40.75
C PRO A 501 2.39 0.66 40.97
N GLU A 502 3.27 1.10 41.85
CA GLU A 502 4.52 0.41 42.24
C GLU A 502 4.27 -0.91 42.99
N SER A 503 3.09 -1.09 43.54
CA SER A 503 2.70 -2.28 44.30
C SER A 503 1.34 -2.86 43.84
N PRO A 504 1.21 -3.30 42.58
CA PRO A 504 -0.08 -3.65 41.95
C PRO A 504 -0.78 -4.87 42.58
N ARG A 505 -0.05 -5.71 43.33
CA ARG A 505 -0.57 -6.89 44.05
C ARG A 505 -0.86 -6.65 45.53
N SER A 506 -0.66 -5.43 46.03
CA SER A 506 -0.90 -5.11 47.43
C SER A 506 -2.39 -5.26 47.81
N THR A 507 -2.67 -5.79 48.95
CA THR A 507 -4.03 -5.84 49.54
C THR A 507 -4.60 -4.44 49.83
N LYS A 508 -3.72 -3.42 49.88
CA LYS A 508 -4.08 -2.01 50.08
C LYS A 508 -4.32 -1.26 48.78
N GLN A 509 -4.15 -1.92 47.61
CA GLN A 509 -4.36 -1.30 46.31
C GLN A 509 -5.80 -0.80 46.19
N ARG A 510 -5.95 0.46 45.75
CA ARG A 510 -7.23 1.08 45.41
C ARG A 510 -7.22 1.59 43.98
N TYR A 511 -8.41 1.86 43.45
CA TYR A 511 -8.63 2.36 42.11
C TYR A 511 -9.48 3.63 42.17
N ARG A 512 -9.15 4.61 41.35
CA ARG A 512 -9.88 5.87 41.26
C ARG A 512 -10.00 6.31 39.80
N LEU A 513 -10.97 7.19 39.55
CA LEU A 513 -11.13 7.79 38.22
C LEU A 513 -9.97 8.74 37.91
N THR A 514 -9.43 8.64 36.73
CA THR A 514 -8.52 9.65 36.17
C THR A 514 -9.28 10.93 35.82
N ALA A 515 -8.58 12.00 35.43
CA ALA A 515 -9.21 13.21 34.90
C ALA A 515 -10.11 12.86 33.68
N LYS A 516 -9.61 11.99 32.81
CA LYS A 516 -10.30 11.49 31.61
C LYS A 516 -11.57 10.70 31.96
N GLY A 517 -11.54 9.84 32.98
CA GLY A 517 -12.71 9.10 33.42
C GLY A 517 -13.79 10.00 34.02
N ARG A 518 -13.40 11.02 34.78
CA ARG A 518 -14.34 12.03 35.33
C ARG A 518 -15.00 12.85 34.24
N GLN A 519 -14.24 13.25 33.23
CA GLN A 519 -14.73 14.05 32.11
C GLN A 519 -15.75 13.23 31.25
N TRP A 520 -15.47 11.95 31.02
CA TRP A 520 -16.41 11.06 30.35
C TRP A 520 -17.73 10.92 31.11
N LEU A 521 -17.69 10.76 32.44
CA LEU A 521 -18.88 10.70 33.29
C LEU A 521 -19.71 11.98 33.22
N GLN A 522 -19.06 13.15 33.26
CA GLN A 522 -19.74 14.44 33.13
C GLN A 522 -20.45 14.58 31.78
N ALA A 523 -19.77 14.22 30.69
CA ALA A 523 -20.34 14.29 29.35
C ALA A 523 -21.54 13.33 29.14
N HIS A 524 -21.60 12.22 29.90
CA HIS A 524 -22.66 11.20 29.77
C HIS A 524 -23.64 11.17 30.96
N ALA A 525 -23.55 12.12 31.90
CA ALA A 525 -24.48 12.28 32.99
C ALA A 525 -25.77 13.01 32.56
N GLU A 526 -25.73 13.83 31.52
CA GLU A 526 -26.87 14.64 31.06
C GLU A 526 -27.85 13.86 30.17
N GLY A 527 -27.55 12.60 29.79
CA GLY A 527 -28.39 11.76 28.93
C GLY A 527 -29.42 10.89 29.65
N SER A 528 -29.60 10.98 30.99
CA SER A 528 -30.48 10.09 31.78
C SER A 528 -31.74 10.75 32.32
N GLN A 529 -32.12 11.92 31.84
CA GLN A 529 -33.46 12.52 32.11
C GLN A 529 -34.16 12.84 30.79
N GLY A 530 -34.80 11.83 30.24
CA GLY A 530 -35.67 11.94 29.09
C GLY A 530 -36.50 10.67 28.91
#